data_55a14d8fb1e1c184a38048d63f0254b6
#
_entry.id   55a14d8fb1e1c184a38048d63f0254b6
#
_cell.length_a   1.000
_cell.length_b   1.000
_cell.length_c   1.000
_cell.angle_alpha   90.00
_cell.angle_beta   90.00
_cell.angle_gamma   90.00
#
_symmetry.space_group_name_H-M   'P 1'
#
loop_
_entity.id
_entity.type
_entity.pdbx_description
1 polymer ?
#
loop_
_entity_poly.entity_id
_entity_poly.type
_entity_poly.pdbx_seq_one_letter_code
_entity_poly.pdbx_strand_id
1 'polypeptide(L)'
;MIKVLSDLHWGDEIMFLRCLPMVLLLAVFTGCVTRKFTIDSFPQGAMVYKDGKPIGVTPMDEHFVYYGKYNFKLVKDGYETLDVEQKIPSPWYEYPPLDFVAESLFPFEIHDIHRFSYALQPAKTVRQDEILEKAAELREKGKAVVPFAPVPEKTKGKMPLIGGS
;
A
#
# COMPACT_ATOMS: atom_id res chain seq x y z
N MET A 1 12.67 -31.32 -64.69
CA MET A 1 13.28 -31.22 -63.35
C MET A 1 13.48 -29.76 -62.88
N ILE A 2 13.40 -28.77 -63.73
CA ILE A 2 13.63 -27.32 -63.40
C ILE A 2 12.36 -26.61 -62.94
N LYS A 3 11.16 -27.08 -63.35
CA LYS A 3 9.87 -26.47 -63.00
C LYS A 3 9.43 -26.64 -61.50
N VAL A 4 9.87 -27.72 -60.87
CA VAL A 4 9.49 -28.03 -59.49
C VAL A 4 10.21 -27.13 -58.48
N LEU A 5 11.42 -26.65 -58.81
CA LEU A 5 12.21 -25.74 -57.94
C LEU A 5 11.72 -24.29 -57.97
N SER A 6 11.04 -23.85 -59.08
CA SER A 6 10.44 -22.51 -59.17
C SER A 6 9.18 -22.38 -58.38
N ASP A 7 8.37 -23.45 -58.25
CA ASP A 7 7.10 -23.43 -57.53
C ASP A 7 7.30 -23.47 -56.00
N LEU A 8 8.44 -24.03 -55.51
CA LEU A 8 8.76 -24.06 -54.07
C LEU A 8 9.16 -22.68 -53.52
N HIS A 9 9.81 -21.86 -54.34
CA HIS A 9 10.32 -20.54 -53.92
C HIS A 9 9.19 -19.49 -53.84
N TRP A 10 8.14 -19.60 -54.64
CA TRP A 10 7.01 -18.67 -54.63
C TRP A 10 6.09 -18.88 -53.41
N GLY A 11 5.99 -20.07 -52.86
CA GLY A 11 5.21 -20.38 -51.66
C GLY A 11 5.76 -19.73 -50.42
N ASP A 12 7.08 -19.72 -50.25
CA ASP A 12 7.75 -19.15 -49.06
C ASP A 12 7.68 -17.62 -49.06
N GLU A 13 7.82 -16.96 -50.20
CA GLU A 13 7.70 -15.50 -50.33
C GLU A 13 6.28 -15.01 -49.98
N ILE A 14 5.24 -15.70 -50.45
CA ILE A 14 3.86 -15.35 -50.17
C ILE A 14 3.54 -15.61 -48.68
N MET A 15 4.09 -16.63 -48.08
CA MET A 15 3.91 -16.95 -46.67
C MET A 15 4.57 -15.89 -45.77
N PHE A 16 5.80 -15.46 -46.10
CA PHE A 16 6.48 -14.34 -45.41
C PHE A 16 5.71 -13.04 -45.55
N LEU A 17 5.18 -12.71 -46.75
CA LEU A 17 4.43 -11.49 -47.00
C LEU A 17 3.10 -11.46 -46.21
N ARG A 18 2.49 -12.63 -45.96
CA ARG A 18 1.27 -12.78 -45.17
C ARG A 18 1.53 -12.77 -43.65
N CYS A 19 2.66 -13.31 -43.21
CA CYS A 19 3.03 -13.33 -41.79
C CYS A 19 3.60 -11.96 -41.32
N LEU A 20 4.19 -11.19 -42.24
CA LEU A 20 4.81 -9.90 -41.93
C LEU A 20 3.81 -8.91 -41.26
N PRO A 21 2.58 -8.69 -41.76
CA PRO A 21 1.62 -7.79 -41.12
C PRO A 21 1.13 -8.33 -39.76
N MET A 22 1.06 -9.66 -39.62
CA MET A 22 0.67 -10.29 -38.35
C MET A 22 1.77 -10.12 -37.28
N VAL A 23 3.05 -10.28 -37.65
CA VAL A 23 4.20 -10.03 -36.77
C VAL A 23 4.30 -8.53 -36.43
N LEU A 24 4.09 -7.66 -37.42
CA LEU A 24 4.06 -6.22 -37.20
C LEU A 24 2.92 -5.79 -36.25
N LEU A 25 1.74 -6.42 -36.39
CA LEU A 25 0.61 -6.19 -35.50
C LEU A 25 0.93 -6.64 -34.07
N LEU A 26 1.57 -7.80 -33.87
CA LEU A 26 2.01 -8.29 -32.57
C LEU A 26 3.06 -7.38 -31.91
N ALA A 27 3.94 -6.77 -32.68
CA ALA A 27 5.00 -5.89 -32.17
C ALA A 27 4.46 -4.55 -31.62
N VAL A 28 3.24 -4.15 -32.01
CA VAL A 28 2.60 -2.91 -31.53
C VAL A 28 2.01 -3.05 -30.12
N PHE A 29 1.82 -4.28 -29.60
CA PHE A 29 1.20 -4.54 -28.31
C PHE A 29 2.17 -4.52 -27.10
N THR A 30 3.37 -3.98 -27.22
CA THR A 30 4.34 -3.88 -26.12
C THR A 30 4.29 -2.50 -25.48
N GLY A 31 3.18 -2.15 -24.83
CA GLY A 31 3.07 -0.96 -23.99
C GLY A 31 3.52 -1.28 -22.54
N CYS A 32 4.35 -0.40 -21.93
CA CYS A 32 4.70 -0.48 -20.51
C CYS A 32 4.14 0.75 -19.79
N VAL A 33 3.42 0.53 -18.68
CA VAL A 33 2.98 1.59 -17.77
C VAL A 33 3.83 1.53 -16.51
N THR A 34 4.55 2.60 -16.22
CA THR A 34 5.33 2.72 -14.99
C THR A 34 4.61 3.61 -14.00
N ARG A 35 4.13 3.01 -12.89
CA ARG A 35 3.43 3.69 -11.80
C ARG A 35 4.35 3.75 -10.59
N LYS A 36 4.69 4.96 -10.15
CA LYS A 36 5.52 5.16 -8.96
C LYS A 36 5.08 6.38 -8.16
N PHE A 37 5.35 6.35 -6.86
CA PHE A 37 5.26 7.51 -6.01
C PHE A 37 6.60 7.78 -5.31
N THR A 38 6.87 9.06 -5.11
CA THR A 38 8.01 9.56 -4.35
C THR A 38 7.49 10.08 -3.02
N ILE A 39 8.08 9.63 -1.91
CA ILE A 39 7.79 10.15 -0.58
C ILE A 39 9.01 10.90 -0.07
N ASP A 40 8.81 12.16 0.27
CA ASP A 40 9.79 13.01 0.93
C ASP A 40 9.28 13.48 2.30
N SER A 41 10.18 13.81 3.21
CA SER A 41 9.83 14.37 4.50
C SER A 41 10.79 15.48 4.92
N PHE A 42 10.28 16.41 5.70
CA PHE A 42 11.10 17.40 6.37
C PHE A 42 10.96 17.25 7.90
N PRO A 43 12.07 16.95 8.60
CA PRO A 43 13.39 16.62 8.07
C PRO A 43 13.44 15.25 7.39
N GLN A 44 14.39 15.07 6.48
CA GLN A 44 14.61 13.81 5.77
C GLN A 44 15.12 12.71 6.70
N GLY A 45 15.07 11.46 6.24
CA GLY A 45 15.53 10.30 7.01
C GLY A 45 14.46 9.72 7.93
N ALA A 46 13.18 9.88 7.61
CA ALA A 46 12.09 9.19 8.29
C ALA A 46 11.87 7.79 7.70
N MET A 47 11.71 6.79 8.56
CA MET A 47 11.29 5.45 8.15
C MET A 47 9.84 5.50 7.71
N VAL A 48 9.57 4.98 6.51
CA VAL A 48 8.24 4.96 5.91
C VAL A 48 7.66 3.55 5.96
N TYR A 49 6.43 3.47 6.46
CA TYR A 49 5.62 2.25 6.41
C TYR A 49 4.43 2.49 5.48
N LYS A 50 4.14 1.51 4.64
CA LYS A 50 2.95 1.46 3.78
C LYS A 50 2.07 0.31 4.26
N ASP A 51 0.84 0.62 4.69
CA ASP A 51 -0.12 -0.38 5.21
C ASP A 51 0.51 -1.30 6.29
N GLY A 52 1.32 -0.72 7.18
CA GLY A 52 2.02 -1.42 8.27
C GLY A 52 3.31 -2.14 7.87
N LYS A 53 3.71 -2.14 6.59
CA LYS A 53 4.97 -2.75 6.13
C LYS A 53 6.03 -1.67 5.91
N PRO A 54 7.26 -1.82 6.42
CA PRO A 54 8.34 -0.89 6.14
C PRO A 54 8.74 -0.97 4.67
N ILE A 55 8.84 0.17 3.99
CA ILE A 55 9.19 0.25 2.57
C ILE A 55 10.49 1.00 2.32
N GLY A 56 10.95 1.85 3.23
CA GLY A 56 12.22 2.56 3.09
C GLY A 56 12.35 3.78 3.97
N VAL A 57 13.30 4.64 3.63
CA VAL A 57 13.62 5.89 4.35
C VAL A 57 13.53 7.06 3.38
N THR A 58 12.94 8.17 3.83
CA THR A 58 12.78 9.38 3.00
C THR A 58 14.11 10.08 2.71
N PRO A 59 14.33 10.61 1.48
CA PRO A 59 13.44 10.52 0.32
C PRO A 59 13.52 9.14 -0.36
N MET A 60 12.39 8.61 -0.84
CA MET A 60 12.36 7.32 -1.51
C MET A 60 11.32 7.28 -2.63
N ASP A 61 11.58 6.39 -3.59
CA ASP A 61 10.65 6.05 -4.67
C ASP A 61 10.15 4.62 -4.47
N GLU A 62 8.87 4.38 -4.71
CA GLU A 62 8.26 3.06 -4.64
C GLU A 62 7.28 2.88 -5.80
N HIS A 63 7.23 1.68 -6.36
CA HIS A 63 6.26 1.32 -7.38
C HIS A 63 4.94 0.89 -6.74
N PHE A 64 3.83 1.24 -7.39
CA PHE A 64 2.52 0.78 -6.97
C PHE A 64 1.77 0.10 -8.11
N VAL A 65 0.87 -0.82 -7.76
CA VAL A 65 0.11 -1.62 -8.73
C VAL A 65 -1.34 -1.15 -8.79
N TYR A 66 -1.90 -0.72 -7.66
CA TYR A 66 -3.31 -0.36 -7.56
C TYR A 66 -3.49 1.12 -7.23
N TYR A 67 -4.49 1.75 -7.82
CA TYR A 67 -4.97 3.04 -7.40
C TYR A 67 -5.89 2.88 -6.18
N GLY A 68 -5.91 3.86 -5.30
CA GLY A 68 -6.74 3.80 -4.12
C GLY A 68 -6.18 4.58 -2.94
N LYS A 69 -6.52 4.13 -1.75
CA LYS A 69 -6.06 4.72 -0.49
C LYS A 69 -4.94 3.88 0.10
N TYR A 70 -3.86 4.53 0.46
CA TYR A 70 -2.72 3.95 1.15
C TYR A 70 -2.52 4.64 2.48
N ASN A 71 -2.23 3.87 3.53
CA ASN A 71 -1.87 4.41 4.83
C ASN A 71 -0.35 4.49 4.93
N PHE A 72 0.17 5.72 4.95
CA PHE A 72 1.58 5.98 5.19
C PHE A 72 1.79 6.37 6.64
N LYS A 73 2.72 5.68 7.30
CA LYS A 73 3.21 6.02 8.62
C LYS A 73 4.69 6.38 8.52
N LEU A 74 5.02 7.61 8.91
CA LEU A 74 6.39 8.10 8.95
C LEU A 74 6.86 8.15 10.40
N VAL A 75 8.00 7.51 10.67
CA VAL A 75 8.61 7.44 12.02
C VAL A 75 10.03 7.96 11.93
N LYS A 76 10.36 8.92 12.80
CA LYS A 76 11.70 9.47 12.93
C LYS A 76 11.99 9.79 14.39
N ASP A 77 13.19 9.46 14.85
CA ASP A 77 13.63 9.73 16.23
C ASP A 77 13.60 11.23 16.53
N GLY A 78 13.00 11.58 17.66
CA GLY A 78 12.83 12.97 18.10
C GLY A 78 11.66 13.70 17.43
N TYR A 79 10.85 13.02 16.63
CA TYR A 79 9.66 13.57 15.97
C TYR A 79 8.41 12.76 16.30
N GLU A 80 7.26 13.41 16.23
CA GLU A 80 5.98 12.73 16.36
C GLU A 80 5.77 11.82 15.15
N THR A 81 5.25 10.61 15.39
CA THR A 81 4.85 9.70 14.32
C THR A 81 3.70 10.31 13.53
N LEU A 82 3.85 10.38 12.22
CA LEU A 82 2.83 10.90 11.31
C LEU A 82 2.13 9.74 10.62
N ASP A 83 0.82 9.60 10.85
CA ASP A 83 -0.05 8.67 10.14
C ASP A 83 -0.94 9.45 9.17
N VAL A 84 -0.85 9.11 7.87
CA VAL A 84 -1.59 9.79 6.80
C VAL A 84 -2.23 8.79 5.86
N GLU A 85 -3.54 8.93 5.64
CA GLU A 85 -4.23 8.25 4.55
C GLU A 85 -4.09 9.08 3.27
N GLN A 86 -3.33 8.57 2.30
CA GLN A 86 -3.12 9.20 1.01
C GLN A 86 -3.93 8.51 -0.07
N LYS A 87 -4.79 9.27 -0.76
CA LYS A 87 -5.52 8.76 -1.91
C LYS A 87 -4.72 9.03 -3.19
N ILE A 88 -4.48 7.97 -3.96
CA ILE A 88 -3.95 8.04 -5.33
C ILE A 88 -5.13 7.79 -6.26
N PRO A 89 -5.67 8.83 -6.95
CA PRO A 89 -6.81 8.67 -7.83
C PRO A 89 -6.40 7.91 -9.10
N SER A 90 -7.28 7.04 -9.59
CA SER A 90 -7.08 6.44 -10.90
C SER A 90 -7.29 7.49 -11.99
N PRO A 91 -6.41 7.56 -12.99
CA PRO A 91 -6.60 8.44 -14.13
C PRO A 91 -7.76 7.98 -15.03
N TRP A 92 -8.24 8.86 -15.90
CA TRP A 92 -9.41 8.59 -16.75
C TRP A 92 -9.22 7.42 -17.73
N TYR A 93 -7.99 7.12 -18.11
CA TYR A 93 -7.66 6.02 -19.03
C TYR A 93 -7.71 4.63 -18.38
N GLU A 94 -7.80 4.53 -17.05
CA GLU A 94 -7.97 3.28 -16.29
C GLU A 94 -9.45 2.82 -16.22
N TYR A 95 -10.39 3.59 -16.80
CA TYR A 95 -11.80 3.18 -16.82
C TYR A 95 -12.11 2.27 -18.02
N PRO A 96 -12.79 1.13 -17.81
CA PRO A 96 -13.23 0.27 -18.93
C PRO A 96 -14.19 1.02 -19.87
N PRO A 97 -14.05 0.92 -21.19
CA PRO A 97 -13.13 0.06 -21.98
C PRO A 97 -11.79 0.72 -22.34
N LEU A 98 -11.49 1.94 -21.86
CA LEU A 98 -10.32 2.73 -22.22
C LEU A 98 -9.02 2.11 -21.70
N ASP A 99 -9.08 1.41 -20.56
CA ASP A 99 -7.98 0.67 -19.95
C ASP A 99 -7.30 -0.29 -20.94
N PHE A 100 -8.10 -1.13 -21.62
CA PHE A 100 -7.58 -2.04 -22.64
C PHE A 100 -6.92 -1.31 -23.82
N VAL A 101 -7.48 -0.16 -24.22
CA VAL A 101 -6.94 0.65 -25.31
C VAL A 101 -5.64 1.31 -24.89
N ALA A 102 -5.57 1.84 -23.68
CA ALA A 102 -4.39 2.51 -23.14
C ALA A 102 -3.21 1.55 -22.96
N GLU A 103 -3.46 0.34 -22.45
CA GLU A 103 -2.40 -0.64 -22.22
C GLU A 103 -1.97 -1.39 -23.52
N SER A 104 -2.90 -1.58 -24.48
CA SER A 104 -2.65 -2.43 -25.63
C SER A 104 -2.36 -1.68 -26.93
N LEU A 105 -2.88 -0.47 -27.12
CA LEU A 105 -2.76 0.27 -28.39
C LEU A 105 -1.79 1.46 -28.35
N PHE A 106 -1.42 1.95 -27.17
CA PHE A 106 -0.48 3.06 -27.07
C PHE A 106 0.96 2.55 -26.99
N PRO A 107 1.80 2.79 -28.03
CA PRO A 107 3.20 2.40 -28.04
C PRO A 107 4.09 3.33 -27.22
N PHE A 108 3.53 4.14 -26.32
CA PHE A 108 4.25 5.09 -25.51
C PHE A 108 4.29 4.63 -24.06
N GLU A 109 5.44 4.81 -23.39
CA GLU A 109 5.57 4.61 -21.96
C GLU A 109 4.79 5.68 -21.21
N ILE A 110 3.75 5.27 -20.48
CA ILE A 110 3.00 6.16 -19.59
C ILE A 110 3.69 6.16 -18.24
N HIS A 111 4.24 7.33 -17.84
CA HIS A 111 4.84 7.51 -16.53
C HIS A 111 3.84 8.21 -15.61
N ASP A 112 3.25 7.48 -14.68
CA ASP A 112 2.41 8.04 -13.63
C ASP A 112 3.22 8.20 -12.35
N ILE A 113 3.60 9.46 -12.06
CA ILE A 113 4.50 9.80 -10.95
C ILE A 113 3.77 10.72 -9.97
N HIS A 114 3.48 10.22 -8.77
CA HIS A 114 2.94 11.01 -7.67
C HIS A 114 4.04 11.40 -6.69
N ARG A 115 4.05 12.67 -6.22
CA ARG A 115 5.02 13.15 -5.23
C ARG A 115 4.29 13.62 -3.99
N PHE A 116 4.71 13.09 -2.84
CA PHE A 116 4.18 13.42 -1.53
C PHE A 116 5.29 13.95 -0.64
N SER A 117 5.06 15.10 -0.03
CA SER A 117 6.01 15.72 0.90
C SER A 117 5.31 15.96 2.23
N TYR A 118 5.91 15.49 3.31
CA TYR A 118 5.35 15.54 4.66
C TYR A 118 6.28 16.29 5.61
N ALA A 119 5.72 17.22 6.39
CA ALA A 119 6.45 17.90 7.45
C ALA A 119 6.22 17.17 8.79
N LEU A 120 7.29 16.68 9.42
CA LEU A 120 7.25 16.03 10.71
C LEU A 120 7.31 17.08 11.83
N GLN A 121 6.46 16.93 12.84
CA GLN A 121 6.48 17.79 14.03
C GLN A 121 7.49 17.25 15.03
N PRO A 122 8.31 18.11 15.69
CA PRO A 122 9.17 17.67 16.78
C PRO A 122 8.33 17.02 17.88
N ALA A 123 8.83 15.92 18.45
CA ALA A 123 8.16 15.26 19.56
C ALA A 123 8.05 16.23 20.74
N LYS A 124 6.85 16.39 21.29
CA LYS A 124 6.65 17.19 22.49
C LYS A 124 7.30 16.48 23.67
N THR A 125 8.38 17.06 24.15
CA THR A 125 9.00 16.61 25.42
C THR A 125 8.09 17.02 26.56
N VAL A 126 7.28 16.08 27.05
CA VAL A 126 6.50 16.31 28.28
C VAL A 126 7.48 16.32 29.45
N ARG A 127 7.49 17.42 30.21
CA ARG A 127 8.36 17.52 31.41
C ARG A 127 7.92 16.47 32.42
N GLN A 128 8.90 15.88 33.10
CA GLN A 128 8.64 14.85 34.12
C GLN A 128 7.76 15.35 35.25
N ASP A 129 7.91 16.61 35.65
CA ASP A 129 7.08 17.28 36.67
C ASP A 129 5.58 17.28 36.26
N GLU A 130 5.27 17.58 35.02
CA GLU A 130 3.87 17.55 34.51
C GLU A 130 3.29 16.14 34.53
N ILE A 131 4.08 15.12 34.19
CA ILE A 131 3.64 13.71 34.23
C ILE A 131 3.37 13.29 35.68
N LEU A 132 4.28 13.67 36.63
CA LEU A 132 4.14 13.36 38.05
C LEU A 132 2.90 14.03 38.64
N GLU A 133 2.63 15.28 38.29
CA GLU A 133 1.46 16.03 38.75
C GLU A 133 0.17 15.37 38.25
N LYS A 134 0.07 15.06 36.95
CA LYS A 134 -1.08 14.32 36.39
C LYS A 134 -1.25 12.93 37.01
N ALA A 135 -0.15 12.23 37.28
CA ALA A 135 -0.21 10.93 37.95
C ALA A 135 -0.71 11.04 39.38
N ALA A 136 -0.31 12.09 40.13
CA ALA A 136 -0.83 12.36 41.46
C ALA A 136 -2.32 12.69 41.44
N GLU A 137 -2.77 13.55 40.51
CA GLU A 137 -4.16 13.90 40.34
C GLU A 137 -5.05 12.67 40.02
N LEU A 138 -4.57 11.80 39.14
CA LEU A 138 -5.28 10.55 38.81
C LEU A 138 -5.36 9.58 39.99
N ARG A 139 -4.30 9.53 40.83
CA ARG A 139 -4.33 8.72 42.05
C ARG A 139 -5.36 9.26 43.06
N GLU A 140 -5.46 10.56 43.22
CA GLU A 140 -6.47 11.17 44.11
C GLU A 140 -7.88 10.94 43.59
N LYS A 141 -8.11 11.11 42.27
CA LYS A 141 -9.38 10.77 41.63
C LYS A 141 -9.72 9.28 41.78
N GLY A 142 -8.73 8.40 41.65
CA GLY A 142 -8.91 6.96 41.82
C GLY A 142 -9.24 6.55 43.25
N LYS A 143 -8.73 7.28 44.27
CA LYS A 143 -9.11 7.06 45.67
C LYS A 143 -10.55 7.53 45.99
N ALA A 144 -11.01 8.55 45.29
CA ALA A 144 -12.38 9.07 45.44
C ALA A 144 -13.46 8.21 44.76
N VAL A 145 -13.05 7.33 43.83
CA VAL A 145 -13.94 6.35 43.22
C VAL A 145 -14.10 5.17 44.17
N VAL A 146 -15.27 5.11 44.78
CA VAL A 146 -15.90 4.10 45.64
C VAL A 146 -15.15 2.79 45.86
N PRO A 147 -15.03 2.29 47.12
CA PRO A 147 -14.43 0.99 47.40
C PRO A 147 -15.07 -0.09 46.55
N PHE A 148 -14.24 -0.84 45.83
CA PHE A 148 -14.65 -2.03 45.09
C PHE A 148 -15.53 -2.89 45.99
N ALA A 149 -16.82 -3.00 45.68
CA ALA A 149 -17.71 -3.86 46.42
C ALA A 149 -17.11 -5.28 46.39
N PRO A 150 -16.96 -5.93 47.55
CA PRO A 150 -16.38 -7.29 47.55
C PRO A 150 -17.22 -8.18 46.64
N VAL A 151 -16.51 -8.87 45.73
CA VAL A 151 -17.15 -9.87 44.87
C VAL A 151 -17.88 -10.85 45.76
N PRO A 152 -19.18 -11.07 45.61
CA PRO A 152 -19.90 -12.03 46.44
C PRO A 152 -19.22 -13.39 46.30
N GLU A 153 -18.72 -13.91 47.41
CA GLU A 153 -18.09 -15.25 47.49
C GLU A 153 -19.12 -16.22 46.95
N LYS A 154 -18.73 -16.91 45.83
CA LYS A 154 -19.57 -17.99 45.28
C LYS A 154 -19.84 -18.98 46.38
N THR A 155 -21.04 -19.01 46.93
CA THR A 155 -21.53 -20.05 47.80
C THR A 155 -21.24 -21.38 47.12
N LYS A 156 -20.43 -22.20 47.73
CA LYS A 156 -20.17 -23.59 47.28
C LYS A 156 -21.51 -24.30 47.20
N GLY A 157 -22.10 -24.29 46.04
CA GLY A 157 -23.28 -25.07 45.74
C GLY A 157 -22.98 -26.55 46.00
N LYS A 158 -23.59 -27.08 47.04
CA LYS A 158 -23.62 -28.49 47.38
C LYS A 158 -24.14 -29.24 46.17
N MET A 159 -23.29 -29.98 45.54
CA MET A 159 -23.59 -30.83 44.37
C MET A 159 -24.60 -31.91 44.84
N PRO A 160 -25.82 -31.98 44.25
CA PRO A 160 -26.74 -33.08 44.60
C PRO A 160 -26.15 -34.39 44.08
N LEU A 161 -25.99 -35.33 44.99
CA LEU A 161 -25.64 -36.75 44.69
C LEU A 161 -26.80 -37.34 43.87
N ILE A 162 -26.55 -37.63 42.60
CA ILE A 162 -27.49 -38.41 41.79
C ILE A 162 -27.28 -39.88 42.23
N GLY A 163 -28.23 -40.30 43.11
CA GLY A 163 -28.34 -41.71 43.50
C GLY A 163 -28.83 -42.51 42.32
N GLY A 164 -28.10 -43.56 41.95
CA GLY A 164 -28.54 -44.55 41.01
C GLY A 164 -29.58 -45.51 41.63
N SER A 165 -30.46 -45.93 40.82
CA SER A 165 -31.24 -47.16 40.91
C SER A 165 -31.56 -47.62 39.52
#